data_759e8ab4e10c482c6148e7f8902ca5b7
#
_entry.id   759e8ab4e10c482c6148e7f8902ca5b7
#
_cell.length_a   1.000
_cell.length_b   1.000
_cell.length_c   1.000
_cell.angle_alpha   90.00
_cell.angle_beta   90.00
_cell.angle_gamma   90.00
#
_symmetry.space_group_name_H-M   'P 1'
#
loop_
_entity.id
_entity.type
_entity.pdbx_description
1 polymer ?
#
loop_
_entity_poly.entity_id
_entity_poly.type
_entity_poly.pdbx_seq_one_letter_code
_entity_poly.pdbx_strand_id
1 'polypeptide(L)'
;QYIHMLSNTTAIAPTDIWKLSDPNIKPQLGNQVSVGFYKNFKSNTIETSVEVYYKKIADYLDYKPGAKLVLNHHIETEVINTRGKAYGTEVMIKKTSGKLNGWVSYTYSRILLQANDPATAIPINGGKWYPANYDKPHDVTAIGNFKINHRFSLSMNMTYSTGRPITLPIGRFYYAGSQRVLYADRNSYRIPDYFRADFSMNIDGNYKVRQKTHNSWTIGVYNLTGRRNPYSVYYVSEAGFVKGYKLSIFGNAIPFVNFNIRF
;
A
#
# COMPACT_ATOMS: atom_id res chain seq x y z
N GLN A 1 -6.15 -21.36 17.89
CA GLN A 1 -6.43 -19.95 18.24
C GLN A 1 -6.02 -19.05 17.08
N TYR A 2 -6.86 -18.09 16.72
CA TYR A 2 -6.58 -17.10 15.67
C TYR A 2 -6.44 -15.74 16.31
N ILE A 3 -5.49 -14.94 15.81
CA ILE A 3 -5.22 -13.57 16.28
C ILE A 3 -5.52 -12.62 15.14
N HIS A 4 -6.25 -11.56 15.44
CA HIS A 4 -6.53 -10.48 14.50
C HIS A 4 -5.81 -9.21 14.93
N MET A 5 -5.17 -8.53 14.01
CA MET A 5 -4.75 -7.16 14.21
C MET A 5 -5.89 -6.24 13.80
N LEU A 6 -6.44 -5.52 14.77
CA LEU A 6 -7.48 -4.53 14.56
C LEU A 6 -6.81 -3.17 14.36
N SER A 7 -6.78 -2.70 13.12
CA SER A 7 -6.21 -1.41 12.75
C SER A 7 -7.22 -0.62 11.91
N ASN A 8 -7.36 0.67 12.19
CA ASN A 8 -8.15 1.59 11.39
C ASN A 8 -7.30 2.49 10.50
N THR A 9 -5.98 2.34 10.56
CA THR A 9 -5.02 3.11 9.80
C THR A 9 -4.08 2.18 9.02
N THR A 10 -3.36 2.71 8.03
CA THR A 10 -2.34 1.96 7.29
C THR A 10 -0.95 2.02 7.94
N ALA A 11 -0.81 2.84 8.98
CA ALA A 11 0.38 2.92 9.80
C ALA A 11 0.08 2.32 11.17
N ILE A 12 1.07 1.71 11.80
CA ILE A 12 0.97 1.28 13.19
C ILE A 12 0.64 2.49 14.05
N ALA A 13 -0.47 2.41 14.77
CA ALA A 13 -0.95 3.47 15.63
C ALA A 13 -1.14 2.93 17.06
N PRO A 14 -1.11 3.79 18.09
CA PRO A 14 -1.38 3.35 19.47
C PRO A 14 -2.77 2.72 19.68
N THR A 15 -3.67 2.90 18.71
CA THR A 15 -5.02 2.32 18.68
C THR A 15 -5.07 0.95 18.02
N ASP A 16 -3.96 0.47 17.44
CA ASP A 16 -3.90 -0.87 16.85
C ASP A 16 -3.75 -1.91 17.95
N ILE A 17 -4.62 -2.89 17.93
CA ILE A 17 -4.72 -3.91 19.00
C ILE A 17 -4.70 -5.29 18.36
N TRP A 18 -3.97 -6.22 19.00
CA TRP A 18 -4.06 -7.64 18.72
C TRP A 18 -5.17 -8.25 19.58
N LYS A 19 -6.13 -8.88 18.95
CA LYS A 19 -7.25 -9.54 19.65
C LYS A 19 -7.36 -10.99 19.21
N LEU A 20 -7.55 -11.87 20.16
CA LEU A 20 -7.87 -13.28 19.90
C LEU A 20 -9.31 -13.41 19.39
N SER A 21 -9.54 -14.40 18.54
CA SER A 21 -10.90 -14.80 18.15
C SER A 21 -11.70 -15.23 19.37
N ASP A 22 -12.93 -14.77 19.43
CA ASP A 22 -13.93 -15.07 20.43
C ASP A 22 -15.30 -15.25 19.75
N PRO A 23 -16.40 -15.50 20.46
CA PRO A 23 -17.72 -15.64 19.84
C PRO A 23 -18.19 -14.44 19.03
N ASN A 24 -17.68 -13.22 19.32
CA ASN A 24 -18.00 -11.97 18.57
C ASN A 24 -17.02 -11.75 17.41
N ILE A 25 -15.79 -12.23 17.55
CA ILE A 25 -14.70 -12.06 16.59
C ILE A 25 -14.39 -13.42 15.95
N LYS A 26 -15.11 -13.74 14.87
CA LYS A 26 -14.94 -15.00 14.15
C LYS A 26 -13.61 -15.02 13.37
N PRO A 27 -12.98 -16.20 13.18
CA PRO A 27 -11.85 -16.35 12.29
C PRO A 27 -12.20 -15.94 10.86
N GLN A 28 -11.35 -15.14 10.26
CA GLN A 28 -11.52 -14.76 8.86
C GLN A 28 -11.29 -15.96 7.94
N LEU A 29 -12.20 -16.18 7.00
CA LEU A 29 -12.12 -17.24 5.99
C LEU A 29 -11.94 -16.64 4.60
N GLY A 30 -11.05 -17.23 3.80
CA GLY A 30 -10.80 -16.80 2.44
C GLY A 30 -10.74 -17.95 1.46
N ASN A 31 -11.52 -17.86 0.36
CA ASN A 31 -11.46 -18.80 -0.77
C ASN A 31 -10.98 -18.02 -2.00
N GLN A 32 -9.95 -18.53 -2.68
CA GLN A 32 -9.36 -17.88 -3.84
C GLN A 32 -9.24 -18.87 -5.00
N VAL A 33 -9.48 -18.36 -6.20
CA VAL A 33 -9.18 -19.01 -7.46
C VAL A 33 -8.29 -18.07 -8.25
N SER A 34 -7.20 -18.59 -8.81
CA SER A 34 -6.33 -17.85 -9.72
C SER A 34 -5.98 -18.68 -10.95
N VAL A 35 -5.75 -17.99 -12.08
CA VAL A 35 -5.28 -18.57 -13.33
C VAL A 35 -4.12 -17.71 -13.83
N GLY A 36 -2.99 -18.34 -14.12
CA GLY A 36 -1.78 -17.69 -14.58
C GLY A 36 -1.28 -18.25 -15.90
N PHE A 37 -0.77 -17.37 -16.74
CA PHE A 37 -0.06 -17.71 -17.97
C PHE A 37 1.37 -17.17 -17.89
N TYR A 38 2.34 -18.05 -18.14
CA TYR A 38 3.77 -17.74 -18.06
C TYR A 38 4.44 -18.14 -19.37
N LYS A 39 5.21 -17.23 -19.95
CA LYS A 39 5.94 -17.51 -21.19
C LYS A 39 7.30 -16.83 -21.22
N ASN A 40 8.31 -17.60 -21.58
CA ASN A 40 9.66 -17.12 -21.79
C ASN A 40 9.95 -17.01 -23.29
N PHE A 41 10.64 -15.95 -23.68
CA PHE A 41 11.03 -15.66 -25.06
C PHE A 41 12.55 -15.52 -25.15
N LYS A 42 13.08 -15.64 -26.38
CA LYS A 42 14.50 -15.43 -26.71
C LYS A 42 15.44 -16.20 -25.76
N SER A 43 15.27 -17.53 -25.70
CA SER A 43 16.07 -18.41 -24.83
C SER A 43 16.11 -17.94 -23.37
N ASN A 44 14.94 -17.65 -22.79
CA ASN A 44 14.77 -17.18 -21.41
C ASN A 44 15.34 -15.79 -21.11
N THR A 45 15.63 -14.98 -22.14
CA THR A 45 16.06 -13.60 -21.95
C THR A 45 14.91 -12.68 -21.54
N ILE A 46 13.69 -12.98 -21.97
CA ILE A 46 12.49 -12.23 -21.63
C ILE A 46 11.49 -13.20 -20.98
N GLU A 47 11.12 -12.92 -19.74
CA GLU A 47 10.12 -13.64 -18.98
C GLU A 47 8.85 -12.79 -18.92
N THR A 48 7.69 -13.38 -19.17
CA THR A 48 6.40 -12.71 -19.09
C THR A 48 5.43 -13.54 -18.26
N SER A 49 4.63 -12.88 -17.46
CA SER A 49 3.53 -13.51 -16.72
C SER A 49 2.30 -12.63 -16.72
N VAL A 50 1.15 -13.28 -16.78
CA VAL A 50 -0.16 -12.67 -16.57
C VAL A 50 -0.93 -13.58 -15.64
N GLU A 51 -1.44 -13.03 -14.54
CA GLU A 51 -2.25 -13.77 -13.58
C GLU A 51 -3.54 -13.00 -13.30
N VAL A 52 -4.65 -13.73 -13.21
CA VAL A 52 -5.96 -13.19 -12.83
C VAL A 52 -6.45 -13.97 -11.63
N TYR A 53 -6.98 -13.27 -10.63
CA TYR A 53 -7.49 -13.90 -9.42
C TYR A 53 -8.82 -13.32 -8.99
N TYR A 54 -9.58 -14.15 -8.28
CA TYR A 54 -10.78 -13.77 -7.57
C TYR A 54 -10.80 -14.43 -6.19
N LYS A 55 -11.04 -13.62 -5.14
CA LYS A 55 -11.08 -14.07 -3.74
C LYS A 55 -12.38 -13.61 -3.08
N LYS A 56 -13.06 -14.52 -2.40
CA LYS A 56 -14.14 -14.23 -1.46
C LYS A 56 -13.60 -14.29 -0.03
N ILE A 57 -14.02 -13.35 0.80
CA ILE A 57 -13.61 -13.24 2.19
C ILE A 57 -14.89 -13.22 3.03
N ALA A 58 -14.96 -14.09 4.02
CA ALA A 58 -16.00 -14.10 5.02
C ALA A 58 -15.41 -13.68 6.37
N ASP A 59 -16.25 -13.10 7.22
CA ASP A 59 -15.91 -12.67 8.56
C ASP A 59 -14.69 -11.72 8.62
N TYR A 60 -14.56 -10.84 7.62
CA TYR A 60 -13.59 -9.75 7.68
C TYR A 60 -14.04 -8.73 8.71
N LEU A 61 -13.16 -8.37 9.64
CA LEU A 61 -13.47 -7.43 10.71
C LEU A 61 -13.32 -5.98 10.24
N ASP A 62 -14.35 -5.18 10.49
CA ASP A 62 -14.31 -3.73 10.34
C ASP A 62 -14.90 -3.06 11.57
N TYR A 63 -14.64 -1.78 11.78
CA TYR A 63 -15.18 -1.05 12.92
C TYR A 63 -16.59 -0.53 12.64
N LYS A 64 -17.40 -0.49 13.69
CA LYS A 64 -18.70 0.18 13.65
C LYS A 64 -18.56 1.68 13.37
N PRO A 65 -19.55 2.33 12.75
CA PRO A 65 -19.58 3.78 12.70
C PRO A 65 -19.54 4.40 14.10
N GLY A 66 -18.59 5.30 14.34
CA GLY A 66 -18.42 5.94 15.65
C GLY A 66 -17.76 5.06 16.73
N ALA A 67 -17.11 3.97 16.35
CA ALA A 67 -16.41 3.07 17.26
C ALA A 67 -15.46 3.81 18.22
N LYS A 68 -15.50 3.46 19.50
CA LYS A 68 -14.61 3.97 20.54
C LYS A 68 -13.37 3.06 20.61
N LEU A 69 -12.23 3.54 20.13
CA LEU A 69 -11.01 2.74 20.00
C LEU A 69 -10.00 3.00 21.13
N VAL A 70 -9.93 4.24 21.63
CA VAL A 70 -8.94 4.64 22.62
C VAL A 70 -9.42 4.25 24.02
N LEU A 71 -8.54 3.57 24.79
CA LEU A 71 -8.79 3.13 26.16
C LEU A 71 -10.08 2.27 26.32
N ASN A 72 -10.43 1.52 25.27
CA ASN A 72 -11.58 0.63 25.30
C ASN A 72 -11.14 -0.81 25.61
N HIS A 73 -11.53 -1.32 26.78
CA HIS A 73 -11.25 -2.69 27.19
C HIS A 73 -12.14 -3.74 26.50
N HIS A 74 -13.22 -3.30 25.84
CA HIS A 74 -14.21 -4.14 25.17
C HIS A 74 -14.28 -3.82 23.68
N ILE A 75 -13.13 -3.85 23.00
CA ILE A 75 -13.02 -3.53 21.57
C ILE A 75 -13.84 -4.48 20.69
N GLU A 76 -14.11 -5.70 21.16
CA GLU A 76 -14.97 -6.70 20.52
C GLU A 76 -16.40 -6.20 20.30
N THR A 77 -16.86 -5.25 21.10
CA THR A 77 -18.20 -4.64 20.94
C THR A 77 -18.24 -3.57 19.84
N GLU A 78 -17.08 -3.07 19.44
CA GLU A 78 -16.91 -1.97 18.46
C GLU A 78 -16.63 -2.46 17.03
N VAL A 79 -16.52 -3.77 16.83
CA VAL A 79 -16.28 -4.37 15.52
C VAL A 79 -17.52 -5.05 14.98
N ILE A 80 -17.56 -5.20 13.66
CA ILE A 80 -18.57 -5.98 12.95
C ILE A 80 -17.90 -6.95 11.98
N ASN A 81 -18.52 -8.10 11.79
CA ASN A 81 -18.12 -9.03 10.75
C ASN A 81 -18.66 -8.56 9.41
N THR A 82 -17.79 -8.43 8.43
CA THR A 82 -18.16 -8.02 7.07
C THR A 82 -17.80 -9.14 6.09
N ARG A 83 -18.40 -9.10 4.92
CA ARG A 83 -17.97 -9.91 3.80
C ARG A 83 -17.13 -9.08 2.85
N GLY A 84 -16.11 -9.71 2.26
CA GLY A 84 -15.21 -9.07 1.32
C GLY A 84 -15.13 -9.83 -0.01
N LYS A 85 -14.73 -9.12 -1.02
CA LYS A 85 -14.28 -9.69 -2.30
C LYS A 85 -13.05 -8.95 -2.78
N ALA A 86 -12.07 -9.71 -3.30
CA ALA A 86 -10.89 -9.15 -3.95
C ALA A 86 -10.75 -9.78 -5.33
N TYR A 87 -10.36 -8.98 -6.31
CA TYR A 87 -10.09 -9.44 -7.66
C TYR A 87 -9.06 -8.54 -8.33
N GLY A 88 -8.31 -9.12 -9.23
CA GLY A 88 -7.29 -8.36 -9.93
C GLY A 88 -6.61 -9.13 -11.05
N THR A 89 -5.76 -8.38 -11.75
CA THR A 89 -4.90 -8.88 -12.81
C THR A 89 -3.49 -8.36 -12.56
N GLU A 90 -2.52 -9.25 -12.62
CA GLU A 90 -1.10 -8.95 -12.48
C GLU A 90 -0.38 -9.26 -13.77
N VAL A 91 0.41 -8.33 -14.27
CA VAL A 91 1.22 -8.48 -15.48
C VAL A 91 2.66 -8.14 -15.16
N MET A 92 3.60 -9.01 -15.53
CA MET A 92 5.02 -8.75 -15.38
C MET A 92 5.75 -9.06 -16.68
N ILE A 93 6.69 -8.18 -17.03
CA ILE A 93 7.65 -8.39 -18.11
C ILE A 93 9.05 -8.15 -17.52
N LYS A 94 9.91 -9.17 -17.60
CA LYS A 94 11.26 -9.11 -17.07
C LYS A 94 12.27 -9.45 -18.16
N LYS A 95 13.30 -8.64 -18.29
CA LYS A 95 14.44 -8.90 -19.15
C LYS A 95 15.67 -9.18 -18.30
N THR A 96 16.24 -10.38 -18.42
CA THR A 96 17.27 -10.89 -17.52
C THR A 96 18.69 -10.58 -17.96
N SER A 97 18.91 -10.30 -19.25
CA SER A 97 20.26 -10.17 -19.81
C SER A 97 20.39 -9.05 -20.84
N GLY A 98 21.64 -8.71 -21.19
CA GLY A 98 22.03 -7.66 -22.14
C GLY A 98 22.41 -6.35 -21.46
N LYS A 99 22.69 -5.32 -22.27
CA LYS A 99 23.05 -3.98 -21.77
C LYS A 99 21.94 -3.34 -20.95
N LEU A 100 20.68 -3.54 -21.37
CA LEU A 100 19.50 -3.14 -20.61
C LEU A 100 18.84 -4.39 -20.06
N ASN A 101 18.70 -4.47 -18.76
CA ASN A 101 17.95 -5.50 -18.03
C ASN A 101 17.08 -4.85 -16.93
N GLY A 102 16.10 -5.59 -16.45
CA GLY A 102 15.15 -5.11 -15.46
C GLY A 102 13.78 -5.71 -15.65
N TRP A 103 12.78 -5.13 -15.00
CA TRP A 103 11.41 -5.61 -15.08
C TRP A 103 10.40 -4.47 -14.88
N VAL A 104 9.21 -4.69 -15.41
CA VAL A 104 8.04 -3.86 -15.19
C VAL A 104 6.92 -4.77 -14.74
N SER A 105 6.28 -4.42 -13.64
CA SER A 105 5.05 -5.06 -13.19
C SER A 105 3.92 -4.04 -13.14
N TYR A 106 2.74 -4.50 -13.48
CA TYR A 106 1.50 -3.76 -13.34
C TYR A 106 0.46 -4.65 -12.68
N THR A 107 -0.15 -4.12 -11.64
CA THR A 107 -1.26 -4.77 -10.93
C THR A 107 -2.49 -3.88 -10.99
N TYR A 108 -3.58 -4.45 -11.47
CA TYR A 108 -4.91 -3.92 -11.24
C TYR A 108 -5.59 -4.77 -10.17
N SER A 109 -5.99 -4.17 -9.06
CA SER A 109 -6.65 -4.90 -7.97
C SER A 109 -7.75 -4.09 -7.31
N ARG A 110 -8.81 -4.77 -6.91
CA ARG A 110 -9.89 -4.18 -6.12
C ARG A 110 -10.17 -5.05 -4.91
N ILE A 111 -10.34 -4.41 -3.78
CA ILE A 111 -10.74 -5.05 -2.53
C ILE A 111 -11.93 -4.29 -1.96
N LEU A 112 -13.08 -4.94 -1.97
CA LEU A 112 -14.35 -4.36 -1.56
C LEU A 112 -14.92 -5.10 -0.38
N LEU A 113 -15.46 -4.35 0.57
CA LEU A 113 -16.11 -4.84 1.77
C LEU A 113 -17.60 -4.48 1.74
N GLN A 114 -18.39 -5.27 2.42
CA GLN A 114 -19.81 -5.00 2.62
C GLN A 114 -20.21 -5.41 4.03
N ALA A 115 -20.69 -4.45 4.79
CA ALA A 115 -21.32 -4.69 6.07
C ALA A 115 -22.83 -4.90 5.84
N ASN A 116 -23.29 -6.10 6.11
CA ASN A 116 -24.70 -6.46 5.97
C ASN A 116 -25.12 -7.28 7.20
N ASP A 117 -24.83 -6.74 8.38
CA ASP A 117 -25.22 -7.35 9.65
C ASP A 117 -26.63 -6.86 10.01
N PRO A 118 -27.64 -7.74 10.06
CA PRO A 118 -29.00 -7.39 10.45
C PRO A 118 -29.11 -6.78 11.86
N ALA A 119 -28.16 -7.07 12.73
CA ALA A 119 -28.11 -6.54 14.09
C ALA A 119 -27.63 -5.08 14.15
N THR A 120 -27.12 -4.53 13.04
CA THR A 120 -26.63 -3.15 12.98
C THR A 120 -27.77 -2.22 12.56
N ALA A 121 -28.22 -1.37 13.45
CA ALA A 121 -29.34 -0.43 13.19
C ALA A 121 -29.08 0.52 11.99
N ILE A 122 -27.79 0.84 11.72
CA ILE A 122 -27.38 1.67 10.58
C ILE A 122 -26.23 0.94 9.87
N PRO A 123 -26.49 0.29 8.73
CA PRO A 123 -25.44 -0.40 7.99
C PRO A 123 -24.44 0.60 7.39
N ILE A 124 -23.16 0.24 7.37
CA ILE A 124 -22.11 1.05 6.73
C ILE A 124 -22.47 1.29 5.26
N ASN A 125 -22.44 2.56 4.83
CA ASN A 125 -22.78 3.01 3.48
C ASN A 125 -24.13 2.46 2.96
N GLY A 126 -25.12 2.32 3.85
CA GLY A 126 -26.42 1.78 3.50
C GLY A 126 -26.36 0.31 3.02
N GLY A 127 -25.39 -0.47 3.48
CA GLY A 127 -25.20 -1.87 3.07
C GLY A 127 -24.58 -2.04 1.66
N LYS A 128 -24.11 -0.97 1.02
CA LYS A 128 -23.43 -1.03 -0.27
C LYS A 128 -21.99 -1.52 -0.12
N TRP A 129 -21.40 -2.02 -1.21
CA TRP A 129 -19.99 -2.34 -1.29
C TRP A 129 -19.14 -1.07 -1.22
N TYR A 130 -18.08 -1.08 -0.39
CA TYR A 130 -17.13 0.02 -0.24
C TYR A 130 -15.70 -0.50 -0.29
N PRO A 131 -14.72 0.32 -0.73
CA PRO A 131 -13.32 -0.09 -0.77
C PRO A 131 -12.75 -0.35 0.63
N ALA A 132 -11.91 -1.38 0.78
CA ALA A 132 -11.12 -1.57 1.99
C ALA A 132 -10.07 -0.44 2.13
N ASN A 133 -9.59 -0.19 3.35
CA ASN A 133 -8.62 0.90 3.64
C ASN A 133 -7.33 0.83 2.81
N TYR A 134 -6.96 -0.34 2.30
CA TYR A 134 -5.77 -0.61 1.51
C TYR A 134 -6.07 -0.91 0.04
N ASP A 135 -7.29 -0.66 -0.43
CA ASP A 135 -7.66 -0.80 -1.84
C ASP A 135 -6.89 0.22 -2.69
N LYS A 136 -6.00 -0.28 -3.55
CA LYS A 136 -5.22 0.50 -4.51
C LYS A 136 -5.45 -0.09 -5.91
N PRO A 137 -6.35 0.50 -6.72
CA PRO A 137 -6.70 -0.05 -8.03
C PRO A 137 -5.53 -0.26 -8.98
N HIS A 138 -4.56 0.62 -8.97
CA HIS A 138 -3.42 0.54 -9.88
C HIS A 138 -2.12 0.59 -9.08
N ASP A 139 -1.22 -0.34 -9.36
CA ASP A 139 0.15 -0.36 -8.85
C ASP A 139 1.09 -0.70 -10.02
N VAL A 140 2.11 0.13 -10.21
CA VAL A 140 3.13 -0.04 -11.25
C VAL A 140 4.50 0.04 -10.59
N THR A 141 5.33 -0.94 -10.84
CA THR A 141 6.75 -0.88 -10.48
C THR A 141 7.60 -1.17 -11.71
N ALA A 142 8.59 -0.34 -11.95
CA ALA A 142 9.56 -0.52 -13.03
C ALA A 142 10.98 -0.38 -12.48
N ILE A 143 11.82 -1.36 -12.75
CA ILE A 143 13.25 -1.34 -12.42
C ILE A 143 14.02 -1.56 -13.71
N GLY A 144 14.95 -0.66 -13.99
CA GLY A 144 15.83 -0.76 -15.14
C GLY A 144 17.29 -0.57 -14.76
N ASN A 145 18.16 -1.44 -15.28
CA ASN A 145 19.60 -1.30 -15.17
C ASN A 145 20.18 -1.24 -16.57
N PHE A 146 20.96 -0.21 -16.85
CA PHE A 146 21.63 -0.01 -18.12
C PHE A 146 23.15 -0.02 -17.95
N LYS A 147 23.80 -1.03 -18.51
CA LYS A 147 25.27 -1.16 -18.52
C LYS A 147 25.85 -0.31 -19.66
N ILE A 148 26.48 0.81 -19.33
CA ILE A 148 27.18 1.66 -20.30
C ILE A 148 28.41 0.92 -20.79
N ASN A 149 29.23 0.42 -19.85
CA ASN A 149 30.41 -0.40 -20.09
C ASN A 149 30.68 -1.30 -18.87
N HIS A 150 31.88 -1.92 -18.79
CA HIS A 150 32.24 -2.80 -17.68
C HIS A 150 32.38 -2.09 -16.33
N ARG A 151 32.54 -0.76 -16.32
CA ARG A 151 32.78 0.02 -15.10
C ARG A 151 31.57 0.86 -14.68
N PHE A 152 30.74 1.28 -15.64
CA PHE A 152 29.63 2.19 -15.40
C PHE A 152 28.29 1.54 -15.72
N SER A 153 27.40 1.59 -14.76
CA SER A 153 26.00 1.20 -14.96
C SER A 153 25.06 2.22 -14.32
N LEU A 154 23.93 2.41 -14.94
CA LEU A 154 22.83 3.24 -14.44
C LEU A 154 21.72 2.35 -13.95
N SER A 155 21.08 2.73 -12.86
CA SER A 155 19.92 2.06 -12.31
C SER A 155 18.81 3.07 -12.08
N MET A 156 17.60 2.71 -12.48
CA MET A 156 16.40 3.49 -12.26
C MET A 156 15.33 2.60 -11.63
N ASN A 157 14.67 3.11 -10.61
CA ASN A 157 13.54 2.46 -9.94
C ASN A 157 12.36 3.43 -9.93
N MET A 158 11.20 3.01 -10.43
CA MET A 158 9.98 3.81 -10.46
C MET A 158 8.84 3.03 -9.80
N THR A 159 8.08 3.71 -8.96
CA THR A 159 6.88 3.16 -8.34
C THR A 159 5.75 4.17 -8.45
N TYR A 160 4.61 3.70 -8.94
CA TYR A 160 3.35 4.43 -8.93
C TYR A 160 2.28 3.57 -8.27
N SER A 161 1.46 4.15 -7.40
CA SER A 161 0.26 3.48 -6.92
C SER A 161 -0.87 4.47 -6.68
N THR A 162 -2.09 4.03 -6.97
CA THR A 162 -3.31 4.80 -6.65
C THR A 162 -3.38 5.08 -5.16
N GLY A 163 -3.82 6.28 -4.80
CA GLY A 163 -4.04 6.66 -3.41
C GLY A 163 -5.05 5.76 -2.72
N ARG A 164 -4.76 5.43 -1.45
CA ARG A 164 -5.66 4.62 -0.62
C ARG A 164 -6.96 5.36 -0.30
N PRO A 165 -8.07 4.64 -0.05
CA PRO A 165 -9.33 5.24 0.35
C PRO A 165 -9.23 5.88 1.72
N ILE A 166 -10.02 6.94 1.92
CA ILE A 166 -10.23 7.61 3.21
C ILE A 166 -11.69 8.04 3.37
N THR A 167 -12.11 8.19 4.61
CA THR A 167 -13.39 8.77 4.99
C THR A 167 -13.18 10.24 5.38
N LEU A 168 -13.82 11.17 4.67
CA LEU A 168 -13.66 12.61 4.92
C LEU A 168 -14.67 13.11 5.94
N PRO A 169 -14.29 13.99 6.87
CA PRO A 169 -15.23 14.80 7.61
C PRO A 169 -15.82 15.87 6.67
N ILE A 170 -17.12 15.86 6.48
CA ILE A 170 -17.85 16.76 5.55
C ILE A 170 -18.63 17.85 6.24
N GLY A 171 -18.77 17.78 7.56
CA GLY A 171 -19.53 18.78 8.30
C GLY A 171 -19.51 18.54 9.80
N ARG A 172 -20.33 19.30 10.49
CA ARG A 172 -20.54 19.18 11.94
C ARG A 172 -22.01 19.38 12.27
N PHE A 173 -22.43 18.78 13.34
CA PHE A 173 -23.78 18.95 13.89
C PHE A 173 -23.73 18.96 15.41
N TYR A 174 -24.73 19.56 16.03
CA TYR A 174 -24.89 19.55 17.47
C TYR A 174 -25.86 18.44 17.86
N TYR A 175 -25.46 17.63 18.82
CA TYR A 175 -26.29 16.57 19.39
C TYR A 175 -26.00 16.40 20.88
N ALA A 176 -27.06 16.38 21.69
CA ALA A 176 -27.00 16.21 23.15
C ALA A 176 -25.98 17.19 23.82
N GLY A 177 -26.00 18.47 23.44
CA GLY A 177 -25.15 19.51 24.01
C GLY A 177 -23.68 19.49 23.56
N SER A 178 -23.30 18.58 22.66
CA SER A 178 -21.93 18.48 22.15
C SER A 178 -21.86 18.57 20.63
N GLN A 179 -20.75 19.14 20.13
CA GLN A 179 -20.48 19.19 18.70
C GLN A 179 -19.95 17.83 18.23
N ARG A 180 -20.52 17.31 17.15
CA ARG A 180 -20.15 16.06 16.50
C ARG A 180 -19.67 16.30 15.08
N VAL A 181 -18.77 15.47 14.61
CA VAL A 181 -18.28 15.51 13.22
C VAL A 181 -19.19 14.61 12.36
N LEU A 182 -19.65 15.16 11.23
CA LEU A 182 -20.33 14.41 10.20
C LEU A 182 -19.31 13.91 9.18
N TYR A 183 -19.28 12.62 8.96
CA TYR A 183 -18.38 11.99 7.98
C TYR A 183 -19.15 11.63 6.71
N ALA A 184 -18.45 11.67 5.57
CA ALA A 184 -18.91 11.10 4.32
C ALA A 184 -19.07 9.58 4.43
N ASP A 185 -19.60 8.95 3.38
CA ASP A 185 -19.58 7.50 3.23
C ASP A 185 -18.18 6.94 3.43
N ARG A 186 -18.10 5.77 4.11
CA ARG A 186 -16.82 5.15 4.42
C ARG A 186 -16.01 4.89 3.17
N ASN A 187 -14.74 5.35 3.18
CA ASN A 187 -13.78 5.12 2.11
C ASN A 187 -14.23 5.62 0.73
N SER A 188 -15.09 6.63 0.69
CA SER A 188 -15.63 7.20 -0.56
C SER A 188 -14.64 8.13 -1.29
N TYR A 189 -13.60 8.60 -0.62
CA TYR A 189 -12.56 9.46 -1.19
C TYR A 189 -11.22 8.75 -1.19
N ARG A 190 -10.23 9.33 -1.91
CA ARG A 190 -8.86 8.82 -1.96
C ARG A 190 -7.86 9.92 -1.66
N ILE A 191 -6.76 9.57 -0.97
CA ILE A 191 -5.60 10.45 -0.88
C ILE A 191 -4.95 10.54 -2.28
N PRO A 192 -4.11 11.57 -2.54
CA PRO A 192 -3.38 11.66 -3.81
C PRO A 192 -2.52 10.42 -4.08
N ASP A 193 -2.39 10.09 -5.36
CA ASP A 193 -1.59 8.96 -5.81
C ASP A 193 -0.12 9.10 -5.42
N TYR A 194 0.50 7.97 -5.15
CA TYR A 194 1.92 7.86 -4.86
C TYR A 194 2.72 7.74 -6.15
N PHE A 195 3.79 8.51 -6.26
CA PHE A 195 4.77 8.35 -7.33
C PHE A 195 6.18 8.64 -6.80
N ARG A 196 7.12 7.72 -7.05
CA ARG A 196 8.51 7.90 -6.70
C ARG A 196 9.39 7.36 -7.82
N ALA A 197 10.44 8.12 -8.13
CA ALA A 197 11.51 7.69 -9.02
C ALA A 197 12.85 7.86 -8.29
N ASP A 198 13.66 6.79 -8.29
CA ASP A 198 15.01 6.78 -7.74
C ASP A 198 15.99 6.52 -8.89
N PHE A 199 17.13 7.20 -8.87
CA PHE A 199 18.16 7.05 -9.88
C PHE A 199 19.51 6.86 -9.22
N SER A 200 20.35 5.97 -9.77
CA SER A 200 21.72 5.80 -9.31
C SER A 200 22.66 5.40 -10.44
N MET A 201 23.92 5.73 -10.26
CA MET A 201 25.05 5.31 -11.08
C MET A 201 26.00 4.47 -10.24
N ASN A 202 26.31 3.28 -10.72
CA ASN A 202 27.34 2.42 -10.16
C ASN A 202 28.63 2.59 -10.94
N ILE A 203 29.74 2.70 -10.21
CA ILE A 203 31.10 2.82 -10.72
C ILE A 203 31.91 1.68 -10.11
N ASP A 204 32.19 0.65 -10.91
CA ASP A 204 33.01 -0.47 -10.48
C ASP A 204 34.49 -0.12 -10.63
N GLY A 205 35.31 -0.52 -9.67
CA GLY A 205 36.76 -0.35 -9.70
C GLY A 205 37.41 -1.16 -10.83
N ASN A 206 38.69 -0.91 -11.09
CA ASN A 206 39.45 -1.69 -12.07
C ASN A 206 39.60 -3.14 -11.61
N TYR A 207 39.09 -4.08 -12.39
CA TYR A 207 39.35 -5.50 -12.18
C TYR A 207 40.77 -5.88 -12.67
N LYS A 208 41.72 -5.83 -11.77
CA LYS A 208 43.02 -6.47 -12.01
C LYS A 208 42.97 -7.89 -11.46
N VAL A 209 43.36 -8.89 -12.25
CA VAL A 209 43.25 -10.33 -11.93
C VAL A 209 43.94 -10.74 -10.61
N ARG A 210 44.84 -9.92 -10.07
CA ARG A 210 45.55 -10.18 -8.80
C ARG A 210 45.19 -9.19 -7.68
N GLN A 211 44.12 -8.48 -7.80
CA GLN A 211 43.72 -7.53 -6.77
C GLN A 211 42.97 -8.25 -5.64
N LYS A 212 43.45 -8.11 -4.40
CA LYS A 212 42.87 -8.75 -3.22
C LYS A 212 41.55 -8.08 -2.78
N THR A 213 41.29 -6.86 -3.24
CA THR A 213 40.10 -6.09 -2.88
C THR A 213 39.43 -5.53 -4.12
N HIS A 214 38.12 -5.65 -4.21
CA HIS A 214 37.32 -5.03 -5.25
C HIS A 214 36.45 -3.94 -4.62
N ASN A 215 36.52 -2.72 -5.13
CA ASN A 215 35.73 -1.60 -4.66
C ASN A 215 34.73 -1.15 -5.70
N SER A 216 33.60 -0.64 -5.24
CA SER A 216 32.59 0.02 -6.09
C SER A 216 31.97 1.20 -5.37
N TRP A 217 31.60 2.20 -6.15
CA TRP A 217 30.86 3.37 -5.70
C TRP A 217 29.49 3.37 -6.30
N THR A 218 28.47 3.71 -5.49
CA THR A 218 27.12 4.00 -5.99
C THR A 218 26.77 5.41 -5.58
N ILE A 219 26.48 6.25 -6.57
CA ILE A 219 26.04 7.63 -6.36
C ILE A 219 24.62 7.74 -6.92
N GLY A 220 23.71 8.29 -6.14
CA GLY A 220 22.32 8.35 -6.58
C GLY A 220 21.47 9.38 -5.85
N VAL A 221 20.22 9.41 -6.23
CA VAL A 221 19.21 10.28 -5.66
C VAL A 221 17.94 9.48 -5.43
N TYR A 222 17.46 9.43 -4.19
CA TYR A 222 16.12 8.96 -3.85
C TYR A 222 15.10 10.06 -4.11
N ASN A 223 13.91 9.68 -4.56
CA ASN A 223 12.82 10.59 -4.88
C ASN A 223 13.27 11.73 -5.81
N LEU A 224 13.82 11.37 -6.97
CA LEU A 224 14.38 12.30 -7.97
C LEU A 224 13.42 13.44 -8.34
N THR A 225 12.14 13.19 -8.32
CA THR A 225 11.10 14.19 -8.63
C THR A 225 10.80 15.15 -7.47
N GLY A 226 11.33 14.90 -6.28
CA GLY A 226 11.05 15.71 -5.08
C GLY A 226 9.57 15.72 -4.68
N ARG A 227 8.78 14.73 -5.12
CA ARG A 227 7.34 14.69 -4.87
C ARG A 227 7.05 14.40 -3.40
N ARG A 228 6.22 15.24 -2.80
CA ARG A 228 5.71 15.07 -1.44
C ARG A 228 4.57 14.05 -1.43
N ASN A 229 4.92 12.77 -1.42
CA ASN A 229 3.94 11.69 -1.36
C ASN A 229 3.27 11.66 0.01
N PRO A 230 1.93 11.73 0.09
CA PRO A 230 1.24 11.69 1.37
C PRO A 230 1.30 10.26 1.94
N TYR A 231 1.90 10.13 3.12
CA TYR A 231 1.87 8.91 3.91
C TYR A 231 0.55 8.76 4.67
N SER A 232 0.08 9.87 5.24
CA SER A 232 -1.17 9.95 5.97
C SER A 232 -1.83 11.30 5.77
N VAL A 233 -3.15 11.33 5.95
CA VAL A 233 -3.93 12.56 6.02
C VAL A 233 -4.68 12.53 7.33
N TYR A 234 -4.59 13.60 8.09
CA TYR A 234 -5.35 13.80 9.33
C TYR A 234 -6.08 15.12 9.32
N TYR A 235 -7.12 15.20 10.12
CA TYR A 235 -8.00 16.35 10.18
C TYR A 235 -8.00 16.93 11.58
N VAL A 236 -7.83 18.25 11.67
CA VAL A 236 -7.91 19.01 12.92
C VAL A 236 -9.04 20.01 12.85
N SER A 237 -9.63 20.26 14.00
CA SER A 237 -10.63 21.29 14.16
C SER A 237 -9.97 22.57 14.65
N GLU A 238 -9.86 23.58 13.78
CA GLU A 238 -9.33 24.89 14.12
C GLU A 238 -10.37 25.96 13.88
N ALA A 239 -10.62 26.81 14.88
CA ALA A 239 -11.52 27.96 14.81
C ALA A 239 -12.89 27.66 14.16
N GLY A 240 -13.46 26.50 14.44
CA GLY A 240 -14.77 26.13 13.87
C GLY A 240 -14.73 25.44 12.51
N PHE A 241 -13.56 25.33 11.87
CA PHE A 241 -13.40 24.70 10.57
C PHE A 241 -12.63 23.36 10.68
N VAL A 242 -12.92 22.43 9.78
CA VAL A 242 -12.14 21.20 9.64
C VAL A 242 -11.04 21.43 8.60
N LYS A 243 -9.78 21.39 9.04
CA LYS A 243 -8.62 21.48 8.16
C LYS A 243 -7.96 20.12 8.00
N GLY A 244 -7.63 19.78 6.76
CA GLY A 244 -6.92 18.54 6.42
C GLY A 244 -5.44 18.81 6.21
N TYR A 245 -4.60 18.02 6.87
CA TYR A 245 -3.14 18.05 6.74
C TYR A 245 -2.62 16.77 6.14
N LYS A 246 -1.66 16.90 5.21
CA LYS A 246 -0.96 15.78 4.60
C LYS A 246 0.39 15.58 5.27
N LEU A 247 0.61 14.43 5.88
CA LEU A 247 1.92 14.02 6.37
C LEU A 247 2.68 13.33 5.24
N SER A 248 3.84 13.87 4.87
CA SER A 248 4.73 13.27 3.86
C SER A 248 6.05 12.91 4.51
N ILE A 249 6.55 11.71 4.22
CA ILE A 249 7.87 11.24 4.62
C ILE A 249 8.78 11.34 3.38
N PHE A 250 9.98 11.90 3.55
CA PHE A 250 10.93 12.09 2.43
C PHE A 250 10.33 12.89 1.25
N GLY A 251 9.77 14.04 1.55
CA GLY A 251 9.12 14.90 0.55
C GLY A 251 10.07 15.64 -0.41
N ASN A 252 11.38 15.42 -0.33
CA ASN A 252 12.41 16.04 -1.17
C ASN A 252 13.29 14.98 -1.84
N ALA A 253 14.04 15.38 -2.85
CA ALA A 253 15.11 14.58 -3.42
C ALA A 253 16.25 14.43 -2.41
N ILE A 254 16.72 13.21 -2.18
CA ILE A 254 17.77 12.90 -1.19
C ILE A 254 18.96 12.27 -1.92
N PRO A 255 20.07 13.00 -2.09
CA PRO A 255 21.29 12.42 -2.65
C PRO A 255 21.90 11.42 -1.67
N PHE A 256 22.53 10.37 -2.20
CA PHE A 256 23.27 9.39 -1.42
C PHE A 256 24.53 8.94 -2.14
N VAL A 257 25.52 8.52 -1.35
CA VAL A 257 26.74 7.89 -1.83
C VAL A 257 26.99 6.64 -0.99
N ASN A 258 27.29 5.54 -1.67
CA ASN A 258 27.63 4.28 -1.03
C ASN A 258 28.97 3.77 -1.57
N PHE A 259 29.82 3.28 -0.69
CA PHE A 259 31.10 2.68 -1.02
C PHE A 259 31.15 1.24 -0.53
N ASN A 260 31.42 0.30 -1.45
CA ASN A 260 31.52 -1.12 -1.15
C ASN A 260 32.93 -1.63 -1.40
N ILE A 261 33.45 -2.39 -0.45
CA ILE A 261 34.71 -3.14 -0.58
C ILE A 261 34.37 -4.63 -0.43
N ARG A 262 34.89 -5.43 -1.37
CA ARG A 262 34.86 -6.91 -1.29
C ARG A 262 36.31 -7.41 -1.22
N PHE A 263 36.53 -8.31 -0.29
CA PHE A 263 37.84 -8.98 -0.05
C PHE A 263 37.84 -10.35 -0.70
#